data_70aacd8e196da7b588e35b5c72f77ca6
#
_entry.id   70aacd8e196da7b588e35b5c72f77ca6
#
_cell.length_a   1.000
_cell.length_b   1.000
_cell.length_c   1.000
_cell.angle_alpha   90.00
_cell.angle_beta   90.00
_cell.angle_gamma   90.00
#
_symmetry.space_group_name_H-M   'P 1'
#
loop_
_entity.id
_entity.type
_entity.pdbx_description
1 polymer ?
#
loop_
_entity_poly.entity_id
_entity_poly.type
_entity_poly.pdbx_seq_one_letter_code
_entity_poly.pdbx_strand_id
1 'polypeptide(L)'
;MKSNFTCIKKMPVYLLSASFCLGMFSCQDDVRTDGYSTKDVPELHALSAEQKEVIDYTPKNIVIAHRGTEFWAPEESEAAMRWARNIGADYIECDLQKTKDGVILALHDESLLRTTDVEVIYPSRQNDYVSAFTYDELLKLDIGSWFNEANPEQARSSFVGLDILTLDDVLMIAEGYRIKRDANGKRIVNRDENGKYVSTQYEPDPYDNGNRPGVYIETKAPYLFAGMEKALCACLKKHGWYDEDASKMKKIAYKNGVPGNVDIANTKARIILQTFSLGGLINMNKEFKRKIPTLFLMYDITNSTPASYAEKINFAIDNGATAIGPNIDYIKGYPTSLYPWQGDMIRRTGMDIHAWTFNTQEQFLKYTGPWCDPKKEGGADKNYVDGAFTNHADLAINFYRETLEGYLAKGLNYFRSNAKCGLPDNLHKNTPVKTAQQVLD
;
A
#
# COMPACT_ATOMS: atom_id res chain seq x y z
N MET A 1 62.15 5.90 -26.47
CA MET A 1 61.19 7.03 -26.58
C MET A 1 60.42 7.10 -25.27
N LYS A 2 60.38 8.29 -24.66
CA LYS A 2 60.06 8.51 -23.25
C LYS A 2 58.57 8.33 -22.93
N SER A 3 58.26 7.50 -21.97
CA SER A 3 56.98 7.40 -21.32
C SER A 3 56.90 8.39 -20.14
N ASN A 4 55.95 9.30 -20.16
CA ASN A 4 55.69 10.18 -19.00
C ASN A 4 54.68 9.54 -18.09
N PHE A 5 55.10 9.12 -16.91
CA PHE A 5 54.26 8.84 -15.77
C PHE A 5 53.93 10.13 -15.05
N THR A 6 52.66 10.49 -14.96
CA THR A 6 52.19 11.61 -14.19
C THR A 6 51.78 11.14 -12.79
N CYS A 7 52.45 11.73 -11.84
CA CYS A 7 52.39 11.47 -10.42
C CYS A 7 51.03 11.90 -9.84
N ILE A 8 50.32 10.97 -9.19
CA ILE A 8 49.11 11.26 -8.40
C ILE A 8 49.54 11.77 -7.05
N LYS A 9 49.31 13.06 -6.77
CA LYS A 9 49.53 13.69 -5.48
C LYS A 9 48.50 13.18 -4.47
N LYS A 10 48.99 12.59 -3.37
CA LYS A 10 48.21 12.26 -2.17
C LYS A 10 47.76 13.58 -1.53
N MET A 11 46.45 13.72 -1.35
CA MET A 11 45.86 14.76 -0.49
C MET A 11 45.94 14.31 0.97
N PRO A 12 46.24 15.21 1.91
CA PRO A 12 46.27 14.87 3.32
C PRO A 12 44.87 14.76 3.90
N VAL A 13 44.71 13.72 4.71
CA VAL A 13 43.52 13.49 5.55
C VAL A 13 43.53 14.54 6.64
N TYR A 14 42.64 15.53 6.59
CA TYR A 14 42.33 16.37 7.73
C TYR A 14 41.32 15.63 8.61
N LEU A 15 41.79 15.24 9.82
CA LEU A 15 40.88 14.93 10.91
C LEU A 15 40.14 16.22 11.29
N LEU A 16 38.89 16.32 10.89
CA LEU A 16 37.96 17.29 11.47
C LEU A 16 37.37 16.66 12.74
N SER A 17 37.75 17.20 13.88
CA SER A 17 37.11 16.98 15.16
C SER A 17 35.61 17.25 15.03
N ALA A 18 34.79 16.23 15.22
CA ALA A 18 33.37 16.39 15.35
C ALA A 18 33.07 17.12 16.66
N SER A 19 32.88 18.43 16.58
CA SER A 19 32.11 19.15 17.58
C SER A 19 30.68 18.68 17.50
N PHE A 20 30.27 17.94 18.52
CA PHE A 20 28.90 17.58 18.78
C PHE A 20 28.11 18.88 19.05
N CYS A 21 27.64 19.51 18.01
CA CYS A 21 26.53 20.44 18.15
C CYS A 21 25.29 19.56 18.36
N LEU A 22 24.89 19.45 19.62
CA LEU A 22 23.51 19.16 19.98
C LEU A 22 22.65 20.29 19.38
N GLY A 23 22.38 20.19 18.07
CA GLY A 23 21.30 20.90 17.46
C GLY A 23 20.04 20.35 18.07
N MET A 24 19.43 21.12 18.96
CA MET A 24 18.03 20.94 19.28
C MET A 24 17.29 20.95 17.95
N PHE A 25 16.82 19.78 17.52
CA PHE A 25 15.74 19.70 16.57
C PHE A 25 14.52 20.29 17.29
N SER A 26 14.46 21.60 17.29
CA SER A 26 13.24 22.33 17.52
C SER A 26 12.24 21.77 16.53
N CYS A 27 11.16 21.24 17.03
CA CYS A 27 10.00 20.88 16.24
C CYS A 27 9.63 22.06 15.33
N GLN A 28 10.07 22.01 14.08
CA GLN A 28 9.60 22.94 13.04
C GLN A 28 8.13 22.67 12.66
N ASP A 29 7.51 21.66 13.27
CA ASP A 29 6.13 21.30 13.03
C ASP A 29 5.12 22.33 13.58
N ASP A 30 5.53 23.17 14.55
CA ASP A 30 4.65 24.20 15.16
C ASP A 30 4.60 25.51 14.35
N VAL A 31 5.49 25.72 13.41
CA VAL A 31 5.65 27.04 12.75
C VAL A 31 4.58 27.29 11.67
N ARG A 32 3.87 26.27 11.21
CA ARG A 32 2.88 26.43 10.13
C ARG A 32 1.44 26.70 10.60
N THR A 33 1.12 26.46 11.85
CA THR A 33 -0.21 26.74 12.38
C THR A 33 -0.40 28.20 12.79
N ASP A 34 0.66 28.92 13.10
CA ASP A 34 0.59 30.26 13.70
C ASP A 34 0.38 31.40 12.69
N GLY A 35 0.33 31.13 11.40
CA GLY A 35 0.23 32.14 10.35
C GLY A 35 -1.03 32.09 9.48
N TYR A 36 -1.91 31.09 9.65
CA TYR A 36 -3.10 30.96 8.81
C TYR A 36 -4.35 31.45 9.52
N SER A 37 -5.02 32.45 8.91
CA SER A 37 -6.36 32.88 9.33
C SER A 37 -7.35 31.75 9.10
N THR A 38 -8.01 31.29 10.16
CA THR A 38 -9.11 30.34 10.05
C THR A 38 -10.35 30.91 9.33
N LYS A 39 -10.36 32.23 9.09
CA LYS A 39 -11.46 32.91 8.39
C LYS A 39 -11.54 32.59 6.90
N ASP A 40 -10.41 32.17 6.31
CA ASP A 40 -10.31 31.90 4.88
C ASP A 40 -10.37 30.38 4.57
N VAL A 41 -10.62 29.55 5.58
CA VAL A 41 -10.75 28.10 5.40
C VAL A 41 -12.21 27.80 5.08
N PRO A 42 -12.51 27.14 3.94
CA PRO A 42 -13.87 26.69 3.62
C PRO A 42 -14.42 25.80 4.73
N GLU A 43 -15.71 25.85 4.95
CA GLU A 43 -16.40 24.93 5.85
C GLU A 43 -16.17 23.48 5.34
N LEU A 44 -15.82 22.59 6.26
CA LEU A 44 -15.65 21.17 5.94
C LEU A 44 -17.02 20.52 5.78
N HIS A 45 -17.16 19.77 4.68
CA HIS A 45 -18.41 19.08 4.38
C HIS A 45 -18.63 17.90 5.32
N ALA A 46 -19.88 17.56 5.56
CA ALA A 46 -20.26 16.42 6.37
C ALA A 46 -20.31 15.14 5.52
N LEU A 47 -19.91 14.03 6.11
CA LEU A 47 -20.07 12.71 5.51
C LEU A 47 -21.55 12.34 5.39
N SER A 48 -21.93 11.69 4.29
CA SER A 48 -23.25 11.10 4.11
C SER A 48 -23.48 9.92 5.06
N ALA A 49 -24.73 9.49 5.19
CA ALA A 49 -25.06 8.32 6.02
C ALA A 49 -24.38 7.04 5.49
N GLU A 50 -24.30 6.89 4.16
CA GLU A 50 -23.65 5.76 3.51
C GLU A 50 -22.14 5.75 3.77
N GLN A 51 -21.47 6.91 3.72
CA GLN A 51 -20.04 7.00 4.05
C GLN A 51 -19.76 6.62 5.50
N LYS A 52 -20.61 7.06 6.43
CA LYS A 52 -20.49 6.70 7.85
C LYS A 52 -20.67 5.20 8.06
N GLU A 53 -21.66 4.56 7.41
CA GLU A 53 -21.84 3.12 7.46
C GLU A 53 -20.58 2.38 6.96
N VAL A 54 -19.96 2.86 5.86
CA VAL A 54 -18.73 2.26 5.32
C VAL A 54 -17.57 2.40 6.29
N ILE A 55 -17.39 3.57 6.91
CA ILE A 55 -16.35 3.81 7.92
C ILE A 55 -16.54 2.92 9.15
N ASP A 56 -17.78 2.71 9.58
CA ASP A 56 -18.09 1.90 10.77
C ASP A 56 -17.65 0.43 10.63
N TYR A 57 -17.69 -0.13 9.43
CA TYR A 57 -17.21 -1.51 9.23
C TYR A 57 -15.77 -1.61 8.68
N THR A 58 -15.12 -0.48 8.37
CA THR A 58 -13.73 -0.46 7.95
C THR A 58 -12.81 -0.66 9.16
N PRO A 59 -11.93 -1.67 9.16
CA PRO A 59 -11.05 -1.92 10.30
C PRO A 59 -10.06 -0.78 10.49
N LYS A 60 -9.67 -0.56 11.75
CA LYS A 60 -8.73 0.49 12.15
C LYS A 60 -7.36 -0.10 12.44
N ASN A 61 -6.32 0.76 12.39
CA ASN A 61 -4.92 0.40 12.67
C ASN A 61 -4.42 -0.75 11.79
N ILE A 62 -4.84 -0.75 10.54
CA ILE A 62 -4.52 -1.79 9.57
C ILE A 62 -3.10 -1.66 9.04
N VAL A 63 -2.47 -2.80 8.84
CA VAL A 63 -1.19 -2.94 8.14
C VAL A 63 -1.47 -3.25 6.68
N ILE A 64 -1.08 -2.32 5.80
CA ILE A 64 -1.26 -2.43 4.35
C ILE A 64 0.11 -2.70 3.73
N ALA A 65 0.30 -3.91 3.22
CA ALA A 65 1.56 -4.32 2.59
C ALA A 65 1.68 -3.69 1.21
N HIS A 66 2.39 -2.57 1.12
CA HIS A 66 2.60 -1.76 -0.08
C HIS A 66 3.26 -2.60 -1.17
N ARG A 67 2.58 -2.76 -2.30
CA ARG A 67 2.97 -3.62 -3.44
C ARG A 67 3.35 -5.04 -3.03
N GLY A 68 2.69 -5.56 -2.00
CA GLY A 68 2.98 -6.86 -1.44
C GLY A 68 4.22 -6.93 -0.55
N THR A 69 4.67 -5.83 0.08
CA THR A 69 5.89 -5.72 0.92
C THR A 69 7.20 -5.67 0.13
N GLU A 70 7.35 -4.62 -0.64
CA GLU A 70 8.42 -4.41 -1.62
C GLU A 70 9.85 -4.35 -1.07
N PHE A 71 10.03 -4.23 0.26
CA PHE A 71 11.36 -4.29 0.85
C PHE A 71 12.01 -5.68 0.73
N TRP A 72 11.23 -6.75 0.85
CA TRP A 72 11.75 -8.11 0.92
C TRP A 72 11.74 -8.87 -0.40
N ALA A 73 10.90 -8.45 -1.34
CA ALA A 73 10.71 -9.13 -2.62
C ALA A 73 10.36 -8.11 -3.71
N PRO A 74 10.56 -8.46 -5.00
CA PRO A 74 10.20 -7.57 -6.09
C PRO A 74 8.75 -7.09 -5.96
N GLU A 75 8.54 -5.78 -6.06
CA GLU A 75 7.21 -5.18 -5.97
C GLU A 75 6.22 -5.83 -6.95
N GLU A 76 4.94 -5.92 -6.59
CA GLU A 76 3.86 -6.48 -7.41
C GLU A 76 4.07 -7.93 -7.87
N SER A 77 5.03 -8.65 -7.28
CA SER A 77 5.33 -10.05 -7.65
C SER A 77 4.57 -11.07 -6.81
N GLU A 78 4.47 -12.30 -7.33
CA GLU A 78 3.91 -13.43 -6.57
C GLU A 78 4.63 -13.64 -5.23
N ALA A 79 5.93 -13.47 -5.19
CA ALA A 79 6.73 -13.60 -3.97
C ALA A 79 6.33 -12.56 -2.92
N ALA A 80 6.24 -11.27 -3.31
CA ALA A 80 5.86 -10.18 -2.42
C ALA A 80 4.44 -10.36 -1.86
N MET A 81 3.47 -10.69 -2.71
CA MET A 81 2.07 -10.86 -2.34
C MET A 81 1.86 -12.08 -1.42
N ARG A 82 2.49 -13.23 -1.73
CA ARG A 82 2.40 -14.44 -0.90
C ARG A 82 3.04 -14.22 0.46
N TRP A 83 4.16 -13.53 0.49
CA TRP A 83 4.79 -13.21 1.77
C TRP A 83 3.91 -12.27 2.60
N ALA A 84 3.38 -11.20 2.03
CA ALA A 84 2.47 -10.28 2.72
C ALA A 84 1.28 -11.02 3.37
N ARG A 85 0.64 -11.94 2.63
CA ARG A 85 -0.41 -12.81 3.18
C ARG A 85 0.09 -13.62 4.38
N ASN A 86 1.22 -14.31 4.21
CA ASN A 86 1.68 -15.28 5.18
C ASN A 86 2.31 -14.63 6.42
N ILE A 87 2.85 -13.42 6.31
CA ILE A 87 3.33 -12.64 7.47
C ILE A 87 2.16 -12.11 8.32
N GLY A 88 0.97 -11.95 7.73
CA GLY A 88 -0.22 -11.51 8.43
C GLY A 88 -0.57 -10.04 8.22
N ALA A 89 -0.22 -9.45 7.09
CA ALA A 89 -0.73 -8.14 6.69
C ALA A 89 -2.27 -8.17 6.59
N ASP A 90 -2.94 -7.11 7.01
CA ASP A 90 -4.39 -7.00 6.91
C ASP A 90 -4.85 -6.86 5.47
N TYR A 91 -4.08 -6.12 4.68
CA TYR A 91 -4.31 -5.95 3.25
C TYR A 91 -3.03 -6.18 2.47
N ILE A 92 -3.19 -6.81 1.31
CA ILE A 92 -2.21 -6.82 0.23
C ILE A 92 -2.58 -5.66 -0.70
N GLU A 93 -1.65 -4.74 -0.90
CA GLU A 93 -1.90 -3.63 -1.81
C GLU A 93 -1.30 -3.89 -3.18
N CYS A 94 -1.99 -3.42 -4.22
CA CYS A 94 -1.54 -3.48 -5.60
C CYS A 94 -2.00 -2.28 -6.43
N ASP A 95 -1.12 -1.87 -7.36
CA ASP A 95 -1.34 -0.83 -8.35
C ASP A 95 -1.85 -1.43 -9.67
N LEU A 96 -2.87 -0.85 -10.28
CA LEU A 96 -3.43 -1.41 -11.50
C LEU A 96 -3.02 -0.66 -12.76
N GLN A 97 -2.57 -1.45 -13.74
CA GLN A 97 -2.43 -1.06 -15.15
C GLN A 97 -3.30 -2.00 -16.01
N LYS A 98 -3.39 -1.72 -17.31
CA LYS A 98 -4.15 -2.57 -18.23
C LYS A 98 -3.42 -2.74 -19.55
N THR A 99 -3.38 -3.98 -20.04
CA THR A 99 -2.80 -4.32 -21.33
C THR A 99 -3.63 -3.85 -22.52
N LYS A 100 -3.02 -3.88 -23.71
CA LYS A 100 -3.69 -3.62 -24.99
C LYS A 100 -4.92 -4.52 -25.21
N ASP A 101 -4.85 -5.75 -24.78
CA ASP A 101 -5.93 -6.74 -24.93
C ASP A 101 -6.86 -6.83 -23.72
N GLY A 102 -6.73 -5.88 -22.78
CA GLY A 102 -7.71 -5.64 -21.72
C GLY A 102 -7.49 -6.42 -20.42
N VAL A 103 -6.36 -7.12 -20.26
CA VAL A 103 -5.99 -7.79 -19.00
C VAL A 103 -5.59 -6.75 -17.97
N ILE A 104 -6.15 -6.83 -16.77
CA ILE A 104 -5.80 -5.95 -15.65
C ILE A 104 -4.58 -6.54 -14.93
N LEU A 105 -3.53 -5.75 -14.80
CA LEU A 105 -2.25 -6.12 -14.21
C LEU A 105 -2.08 -5.51 -12.83
N ALA A 106 -1.29 -6.18 -11.98
CA ALA A 106 -0.65 -5.57 -10.82
C ALA A 106 0.72 -5.03 -11.26
N LEU A 107 0.85 -3.72 -11.40
CA LEU A 107 2.06 -3.04 -11.87
C LEU A 107 1.99 -1.54 -11.56
N HIS A 108 3.01 -1.01 -10.89
CA HIS A 108 3.01 0.40 -10.48
C HIS A 108 3.19 1.38 -11.64
N ASP A 109 4.23 1.20 -12.45
CA ASP A 109 4.61 2.18 -13.47
C ASP A 109 3.79 2.03 -14.75
N GLU A 110 3.58 3.12 -15.45
CA GLU A 110 2.98 3.14 -16.79
C GLU A 110 3.90 2.52 -17.87
N SER A 111 5.19 2.42 -17.58
CA SER A 111 6.23 1.81 -18.42
C SER A 111 6.84 0.59 -17.76
N LEU A 112 7.52 -0.24 -18.56
CA LEU A 112 8.09 -1.50 -18.11
C LEU A 112 9.56 -1.40 -17.70
N LEU A 113 10.23 -0.27 -18.01
CA LEU A 113 11.69 -0.16 -18.01
C LEU A 113 12.33 -0.30 -16.62
N ARG A 114 11.65 0.13 -15.55
CA ARG A 114 12.23 0.11 -14.20
C ARG A 114 12.25 -1.27 -13.56
N THR A 115 11.24 -2.07 -13.82
CA THR A 115 10.99 -3.32 -13.08
C THR A 115 10.97 -4.57 -13.94
N THR A 116 11.37 -4.46 -15.23
CA THR A 116 11.44 -5.61 -16.14
C THR A 116 12.69 -5.54 -17.01
N ASP A 117 12.96 -6.61 -17.75
CA ASP A 117 13.98 -6.72 -18.78
C ASP A 117 13.49 -6.33 -20.19
N VAL A 118 12.52 -5.41 -20.27
CA VAL A 118 11.90 -4.99 -21.54
C VAL A 118 12.91 -4.47 -22.56
N GLU A 119 14.01 -3.84 -22.12
CA GLU A 119 15.08 -3.35 -22.98
C GLU A 119 15.86 -4.50 -23.66
N VAL A 120 15.86 -5.69 -23.07
CA VAL A 120 16.48 -6.89 -23.62
C VAL A 120 15.51 -7.63 -24.55
N ILE A 121 14.27 -7.83 -24.11
CA ILE A 121 13.26 -8.62 -24.84
C ILE A 121 12.63 -7.81 -25.98
N TYR A 122 12.39 -6.52 -25.76
CA TYR A 122 11.74 -5.62 -26.73
C TYR A 122 12.50 -4.28 -26.89
N PRO A 123 13.78 -4.28 -27.33
CA PRO A 123 14.62 -3.08 -27.33
C PRO A 123 14.07 -1.91 -28.15
N SER A 124 13.32 -2.19 -29.22
CA SER A 124 12.67 -1.13 -30.02
C SER A 124 11.40 -0.54 -29.40
N ARG A 125 10.89 -1.17 -28.33
CA ARG A 125 9.64 -0.82 -27.64
C ARG A 125 9.82 -0.54 -26.14
N GLN A 126 11.07 -0.47 -25.67
CA GLN A 126 11.40 -0.32 -24.24
C GLN A 126 10.75 0.90 -23.58
N ASN A 127 10.43 1.93 -24.36
CA ASN A 127 9.79 3.15 -23.88
C ASN A 127 8.27 3.18 -24.13
N ASP A 128 7.70 2.11 -24.68
CA ASP A 128 6.26 2.02 -24.86
C ASP A 128 5.55 1.89 -23.51
N TYR A 129 4.34 2.43 -23.42
CA TYR A 129 3.47 2.21 -22.27
C TYR A 129 3.01 0.75 -22.22
N VAL A 130 2.71 0.28 -21.01
CA VAL A 130 2.13 -1.06 -20.76
C VAL A 130 0.92 -1.34 -21.63
N SER A 131 0.09 -0.31 -21.85
CA SER A 131 -1.10 -0.39 -22.71
C SER A 131 -0.83 -0.68 -24.20
N ALA A 132 0.42 -0.63 -24.64
CA ALA A 132 0.81 -1.01 -25.99
C ALA A 132 1.09 -2.51 -26.16
N PHE A 133 1.25 -3.25 -25.04
CA PHE A 133 1.55 -4.68 -25.02
C PHE A 133 0.33 -5.53 -24.73
N THR A 134 0.26 -6.72 -25.33
CA THR A 134 -0.67 -7.78 -24.93
C THR A 134 -0.11 -8.52 -23.72
N TYR A 135 -0.96 -9.22 -22.97
CA TYR A 135 -0.47 -10.00 -21.83
C TYR A 135 0.47 -11.14 -22.25
N ASP A 136 0.23 -11.74 -23.40
CA ASP A 136 1.14 -12.76 -23.97
C ASP A 136 2.55 -12.23 -24.29
N GLU A 137 2.67 -10.95 -24.63
CA GLU A 137 3.96 -10.29 -24.78
C GLU A 137 4.62 -10.07 -23.41
N LEU A 138 3.84 -9.66 -22.40
CA LEU A 138 4.33 -9.38 -21.05
C LEU A 138 4.75 -10.65 -20.30
N LEU A 139 4.15 -11.81 -20.59
CA LEU A 139 4.57 -13.11 -20.02
C LEU A 139 5.99 -13.57 -20.45
N LYS A 140 6.68 -12.81 -21.30
CA LYS A 140 8.07 -13.07 -21.71
C LYS A 140 9.08 -12.27 -20.89
N LEU A 141 8.59 -11.34 -20.06
CA LEU A 141 9.42 -10.44 -19.26
C LEU A 141 9.70 -11.04 -17.87
N ASP A 142 10.87 -10.72 -17.36
CA ASP A 142 11.29 -11.01 -15.98
C ASP A 142 11.11 -9.75 -15.12
N ILE A 143 10.28 -9.84 -14.07
CA ILE A 143 10.05 -8.74 -13.13
C ILE A 143 10.82 -8.91 -11.81
N GLY A 144 11.67 -9.92 -11.68
CA GLY A 144 12.33 -10.21 -10.42
C GLY A 144 13.84 -9.96 -10.42
N SER A 145 14.51 -10.14 -11.55
CA SER A 145 15.99 -10.03 -11.61
C SER A 145 16.50 -8.63 -11.26
N TRP A 146 15.81 -7.57 -11.67
CA TRP A 146 16.18 -6.19 -11.33
C TRP A 146 16.25 -5.97 -9.81
N PHE A 147 15.37 -6.63 -9.06
CA PHE A 147 15.33 -6.50 -7.59
C PHE A 147 16.60 -7.10 -6.96
N ASN A 148 17.03 -8.26 -7.46
CA ASN A 148 18.25 -8.90 -6.99
C ASN A 148 19.49 -8.04 -7.23
N GLU A 149 19.53 -7.31 -8.33
CA GLU A 149 20.63 -6.39 -8.64
C GLU A 149 20.59 -5.15 -7.75
N ALA A 150 19.40 -4.59 -7.55
CA ALA A 150 19.21 -3.39 -6.73
C ALA A 150 19.33 -3.65 -5.22
N ASN A 151 18.99 -4.87 -4.76
CA ASN A 151 18.91 -5.25 -3.35
C ASN A 151 19.67 -6.56 -3.06
N PRO A 152 21.00 -6.56 -3.14
CA PRO A 152 21.80 -7.78 -3.04
C PRO A 152 21.66 -8.51 -1.70
N GLU A 153 21.29 -7.81 -0.62
CA GLU A 153 21.08 -8.43 0.70
C GLU A 153 19.75 -9.22 0.77
N GLN A 154 18.76 -8.85 -0.01
CA GLN A 154 17.46 -9.52 -0.12
C GLN A 154 17.38 -10.46 -1.34
N ALA A 155 18.41 -10.47 -2.19
CA ALA A 155 18.42 -11.22 -3.44
C ALA A 155 18.18 -12.72 -3.24
N ARG A 156 17.35 -13.31 -4.12
CA ARG A 156 17.04 -14.75 -4.13
C ARG A 156 17.02 -15.29 -5.55
N SER A 157 17.50 -16.51 -5.73
CA SER A 157 17.44 -17.19 -7.04
C SER A 157 15.99 -17.42 -7.48
N SER A 158 15.05 -17.57 -6.55
CA SER A 158 13.62 -17.74 -6.83
C SER A 158 12.93 -16.49 -7.38
N PHE A 159 13.58 -15.33 -7.33
CA PHE A 159 13.02 -14.10 -7.93
C PHE A 159 13.30 -14.00 -9.43
N VAL A 160 14.33 -14.69 -9.93
CA VAL A 160 14.65 -14.71 -11.36
C VAL A 160 13.53 -15.37 -12.16
N GLY A 161 13.05 -14.69 -13.19
CA GLY A 161 11.99 -15.18 -14.07
C GLY A 161 10.57 -15.10 -13.48
N LEU A 162 10.33 -14.23 -12.49
CA LEU A 162 8.97 -13.96 -12.02
C LEU A 162 8.18 -13.23 -13.11
N ASP A 163 6.92 -13.62 -13.26
CA ASP A 163 5.98 -13.04 -14.22
C ASP A 163 5.23 -11.83 -13.64
N ILE A 164 4.84 -10.88 -14.51
CA ILE A 164 3.88 -9.81 -14.15
C ILE A 164 2.55 -10.45 -13.73
N LEU A 165 2.04 -10.07 -12.56
CA LEU A 165 0.76 -10.55 -12.05
C LEU A 165 -0.42 -9.86 -12.74
N THR A 166 -1.53 -10.59 -12.82
CA THR A 166 -2.85 -10.03 -13.07
C THR A 166 -3.58 -9.75 -11.75
N LEU A 167 -4.63 -8.92 -11.79
CA LEU A 167 -5.52 -8.78 -10.63
C LEU A 167 -6.14 -10.11 -10.22
N ASP A 168 -6.48 -11.00 -11.19
CA ASP A 168 -6.95 -12.36 -10.90
C ASP A 168 -5.93 -13.12 -10.03
N ASP A 169 -4.63 -13.00 -10.33
CA ASP A 169 -3.55 -13.63 -9.54
C ASP A 169 -3.51 -13.09 -8.10
N VAL A 170 -3.60 -11.78 -7.92
CA VAL A 170 -3.58 -11.16 -6.57
C VAL A 170 -4.76 -11.65 -5.72
N LEU A 171 -5.97 -11.69 -6.30
CA LEU A 171 -7.15 -12.22 -5.61
C LEU A 171 -6.96 -13.68 -5.20
N MET A 172 -6.44 -14.52 -6.11
CA MET A 172 -6.20 -15.93 -5.82
C MET A 172 -5.12 -16.13 -4.76
N ILE A 173 -4.07 -15.30 -4.77
CA ILE A 173 -3.05 -15.32 -3.71
C ILE A 173 -3.68 -14.94 -2.37
N ALA A 174 -4.51 -13.93 -2.29
CA ALA A 174 -5.22 -13.55 -1.06
C ALA A 174 -6.14 -14.68 -0.55
N GLU A 175 -6.66 -15.51 -1.44
CA GLU A 175 -7.48 -16.71 -1.13
C GLU A 175 -6.64 -17.93 -0.69
N GLY A 176 -5.31 -17.87 -0.66
CA GLY A 176 -4.43 -18.96 -0.22
C GLY A 176 -3.90 -19.85 -1.35
N TYR A 177 -4.00 -19.39 -2.59
CA TYR A 177 -3.46 -20.09 -3.76
C TYR A 177 -2.11 -19.51 -4.16
N ARG A 178 -1.43 -20.25 -5.04
CA ARG A 178 -0.26 -19.80 -5.80
C ARG A 178 -0.45 -20.11 -7.29
N ILE A 179 0.35 -19.48 -8.13
CA ILE A 179 0.38 -19.77 -9.57
C ILE A 179 0.89 -21.19 -9.78
N LYS A 180 0.12 -21.98 -10.53
CA LYS A 180 0.53 -23.33 -10.92
C LYS A 180 1.58 -23.27 -12.00
N ARG A 181 2.67 -24.04 -11.84
CA ARG A 181 3.82 -24.06 -12.74
C ARG A 181 4.04 -25.47 -13.29
N ASP A 182 4.56 -25.54 -14.52
CA ASP A 182 4.98 -26.80 -15.12
C ASP A 182 6.33 -27.30 -14.56
N ALA A 183 6.82 -28.43 -15.06
CA ALA A 183 8.07 -29.02 -14.61
C ALA A 183 9.32 -28.15 -14.88
N ASN A 184 9.21 -27.13 -15.75
CA ASN A 184 10.25 -26.18 -16.04
C ASN A 184 10.11 -24.87 -15.23
N GLY A 185 9.15 -24.84 -14.31
CA GLY A 185 8.87 -23.64 -13.49
C GLY A 185 8.05 -22.56 -14.20
N LYS A 186 7.57 -22.82 -15.42
CA LYS A 186 6.80 -21.85 -16.18
C LYS A 186 5.33 -21.86 -15.78
N ARG A 187 4.73 -20.65 -15.65
CA ARG A 187 3.30 -20.44 -15.40
C ARG A 187 2.44 -21.20 -16.40
N ILE A 188 1.45 -21.94 -15.91
CA ILE A 188 0.44 -22.60 -16.73
C ILE A 188 -0.73 -21.67 -16.95
N VAL A 189 -1.07 -21.41 -18.20
CA VAL A 189 -2.19 -20.54 -18.60
C VAL A 189 -3.21 -21.31 -19.45
N ASN A 190 -4.47 -20.90 -19.36
CA ASN A 190 -5.51 -21.34 -20.27
C ASN A 190 -5.57 -20.38 -21.46
N ARG A 191 -5.81 -20.92 -22.65
CA ARG A 191 -5.88 -20.17 -23.89
C ARG A 191 -7.18 -20.45 -24.61
N ASP A 192 -7.67 -19.48 -25.39
CA ASP A 192 -8.81 -19.69 -26.28
C ASP A 192 -8.44 -20.47 -27.54
N GLU A 193 -9.41 -20.68 -28.44
CA GLU A 193 -9.21 -21.37 -29.71
C GLU A 193 -8.18 -20.71 -30.65
N ASN A 194 -7.93 -19.41 -30.45
CA ASN A 194 -6.96 -18.63 -31.22
C ASN A 194 -5.58 -18.59 -30.54
N GLY A 195 -5.42 -19.31 -29.42
CA GLY A 195 -4.20 -19.35 -28.65
C GLY A 195 -3.94 -18.12 -27.76
N LYS A 196 -4.91 -17.22 -27.62
CA LYS A 196 -4.81 -16.03 -26.78
C LYS A 196 -5.00 -16.36 -25.30
N TYR A 197 -4.28 -15.69 -24.43
CA TYR A 197 -4.43 -15.80 -22.97
C TYR A 197 -5.88 -15.58 -22.51
N VAL A 198 -6.36 -16.43 -21.64
CA VAL A 198 -7.68 -16.34 -21.01
C VAL A 198 -7.58 -16.23 -19.50
N SER A 199 -6.78 -17.08 -18.86
CA SER A 199 -6.61 -17.09 -17.40
C SER A 199 -5.35 -17.87 -17.00
N THR A 200 -4.89 -17.65 -15.78
CA THR A 200 -3.87 -18.46 -15.12
C THR A 200 -4.49 -19.69 -14.44
N GLN A 201 -3.72 -20.78 -14.33
CA GLN A 201 -4.07 -21.89 -13.47
C GLN A 201 -3.43 -21.73 -12.09
N TYR A 202 -4.18 -22.12 -11.06
CA TYR A 202 -3.76 -22.00 -9.67
C TYR A 202 -3.78 -23.35 -8.97
N GLU A 203 -3.02 -23.46 -7.89
CA GLU A 203 -3.03 -24.58 -6.98
C GLU A 203 -2.98 -24.08 -5.53
N PRO A 204 -3.47 -24.85 -4.53
CA PRO A 204 -3.34 -24.47 -3.13
C PRO A 204 -1.86 -24.22 -2.78
N ASP A 205 -1.59 -23.08 -2.12
CA ASP A 205 -0.22 -22.79 -1.69
C ASP A 205 0.19 -23.69 -0.52
N PRO A 206 1.24 -24.51 -0.63
CA PRO A 206 1.68 -25.36 0.46
C PRO A 206 2.10 -24.56 1.72
N TYR A 207 2.51 -23.30 1.53
CA TYR A 207 2.91 -22.40 2.63
C TYR A 207 1.77 -21.54 3.17
N ASP A 208 0.55 -21.65 2.60
CA ASP A 208 -0.62 -20.96 3.14
C ASP A 208 -0.82 -21.31 4.63
N ASN A 209 -0.99 -20.28 5.45
CA ASN A 209 -1.20 -20.43 6.90
C ASN A 209 -2.64 -20.15 7.34
N GLY A 210 -3.57 -20.01 6.39
CA GLY A 210 -4.96 -19.74 6.66
C GLY A 210 -5.33 -18.27 6.75
N ASN A 211 -4.37 -17.34 6.72
CA ASN A 211 -4.64 -15.91 6.68
C ASN A 211 -5.38 -15.54 5.39
N ARG A 212 -6.37 -14.66 5.53
CA ARG A 212 -7.18 -14.15 4.42
C ARG A 212 -7.20 -12.62 4.47
N PRO A 213 -6.13 -11.98 3.95
CA PRO A 213 -6.06 -10.52 3.87
C PRO A 213 -7.12 -9.99 2.90
N GLY A 214 -7.51 -8.74 3.11
CA GLY A 214 -8.19 -7.96 2.09
C GLY A 214 -7.26 -7.58 0.96
N VAL A 215 -7.80 -6.99 -0.11
CA VAL A 215 -7.01 -6.42 -1.21
C VAL A 215 -7.26 -4.92 -1.29
N TYR A 216 -6.16 -4.15 -1.26
CA TYR A 216 -6.16 -2.70 -1.36
C TYR A 216 -5.72 -2.32 -2.77
N ILE A 217 -6.57 -1.66 -3.55
CA ILE A 217 -6.40 -1.57 -5.00
C ILE A 217 -6.29 -0.11 -5.45
N GLU A 218 -5.18 0.26 -6.07
CA GLU A 218 -5.02 1.56 -6.72
C GLU A 218 -5.34 1.48 -8.22
N THR A 219 -6.20 2.39 -8.73
CA THR A 219 -6.23 2.69 -10.16
C THR A 219 -5.19 3.78 -10.44
N LYS A 220 -4.00 3.36 -10.89
CA LYS A 220 -2.80 4.22 -10.95
C LYS A 220 -2.90 5.35 -11.95
N ALA A 221 -3.27 5.04 -13.16
CA ALA A 221 -3.39 5.99 -14.26
C ALA A 221 -4.69 5.76 -15.05
N PRO A 222 -5.88 5.90 -14.41
CA PRO A 222 -7.14 5.52 -15.04
C PRO A 222 -7.47 6.35 -16.30
N TYR A 223 -6.85 7.52 -16.44
CA TYR A 223 -6.98 8.36 -17.64
C TYR A 223 -6.33 7.74 -18.90
N LEU A 224 -5.36 6.83 -18.74
CA LEU A 224 -4.76 6.08 -19.84
C LEU A 224 -5.61 4.88 -20.27
N PHE A 225 -6.54 4.44 -19.43
CA PHE A 225 -7.27 3.19 -19.61
C PHE A 225 -8.78 3.43 -19.51
N ALA A 226 -9.40 3.86 -20.59
CA ALA A 226 -10.85 4.09 -20.61
C ALA A 226 -11.63 2.89 -20.05
N GLY A 227 -12.46 3.14 -19.03
CA GLY A 227 -13.29 2.13 -18.39
C GLY A 227 -12.53 1.20 -17.42
N MET A 228 -11.38 1.63 -16.86
CA MET A 228 -10.63 0.87 -15.86
C MET A 228 -11.51 0.48 -14.67
N GLU A 229 -12.21 1.42 -14.05
CA GLU A 229 -13.05 1.19 -12.87
C GLU A 229 -14.20 0.22 -13.16
N LYS A 230 -14.78 0.29 -14.36
CA LYS A 230 -15.80 -0.68 -14.80
C LYS A 230 -15.23 -2.08 -14.99
N ALA A 231 -14.03 -2.19 -15.58
CA ALA A 231 -13.34 -3.45 -15.76
C ALA A 231 -12.94 -4.06 -14.41
N LEU A 232 -12.44 -3.22 -13.48
CA LEU A 232 -12.16 -3.60 -12.09
C LEU A 232 -13.40 -4.15 -11.40
N CYS A 233 -14.51 -3.43 -11.43
CA CYS A 233 -15.77 -3.88 -10.84
C CYS A 233 -16.23 -5.23 -11.43
N ALA A 234 -16.13 -5.41 -12.75
CA ALA A 234 -16.47 -6.66 -13.41
C ALA A 234 -15.57 -7.83 -12.99
N CYS A 235 -14.26 -7.59 -12.86
CA CYS A 235 -13.30 -8.57 -12.36
C CYS A 235 -13.64 -9.02 -10.93
N LEU A 236 -13.87 -8.09 -10.02
CA LEU A 236 -14.21 -8.39 -8.63
C LEU A 236 -15.55 -9.13 -8.50
N LYS A 237 -16.55 -8.79 -9.32
CA LYS A 237 -17.83 -9.52 -9.38
C LYS A 237 -17.61 -10.96 -9.90
N LYS A 238 -16.82 -11.13 -10.94
CA LYS A 238 -16.47 -12.47 -11.51
C LYS A 238 -15.87 -13.39 -10.45
N HIS A 239 -15.02 -12.86 -9.57
CA HIS A 239 -14.39 -13.61 -8.50
C HIS A 239 -15.24 -13.72 -7.23
N GLY A 240 -16.41 -13.08 -7.17
CA GLY A 240 -17.26 -13.01 -5.98
C GLY A 240 -16.69 -12.19 -4.84
N TRP A 241 -15.71 -11.34 -5.14
CA TRP A 241 -15.11 -10.42 -4.17
C TRP A 241 -15.95 -9.16 -3.94
N TYR A 242 -16.80 -8.81 -4.89
CA TYR A 242 -17.76 -7.72 -4.78
C TYR A 242 -19.13 -8.12 -5.30
N ASP A 243 -20.16 -7.72 -4.58
CA ASP A 243 -21.56 -7.68 -5.02
C ASP A 243 -22.23 -6.49 -4.37
N GLU A 244 -23.22 -5.90 -5.01
CA GLU A 244 -24.03 -4.83 -4.43
C GLU A 244 -24.80 -5.27 -3.18
N ASP A 245 -25.14 -6.57 -3.13
CA ASP A 245 -25.65 -7.26 -1.97
C ASP A 245 -24.52 -8.06 -1.32
N ALA A 246 -23.98 -7.56 -0.22
CA ALA A 246 -22.85 -8.16 0.47
C ALA A 246 -23.09 -9.63 0.89
N SER A 247 -24.37 -10.06 1.04
CA SER A 247 -24.71 -11.44 1.38
C SER A 247 -24.40 -12.44 0.24
N LYS A 248 -24.24 -11.94 -0.99
CA LYS A 248 -23.91 -12.75 -2.18
C LYS A 248 -22.42 -12.86 -2.42
N MET A 249 -21.60 -12.13 -1.67
CA MET A 249 -20.17 -12.23 -1.81
C MET A 249 -19.68 -13.64 -1.42
N LYS A 250 -18.72 -14.15 -2.18
CA LYS A 250 -18.08 -15.44 -1.93
C LYS A 250 -17.47 -15.48 -0.52
N LYS A 251 -17.71 -16.54 0.23
CA LYS A 251 -16.94 -16.84 1.43
C LYS A 251 -15.61 -17.47 1.03
N ILE A 252 -14.51 -16.84 1.48
CA ILE A 252 -13.15 -17.32 1.19
C ILE A 252 -12.78 -18.42 2.19
N ALA A 253 -12.46 -19.60 1.66
CA ALA A 253 -12.14 -20.77 2.48
C ALA A 253 -10.74 -20.65 3.12
N TYR A 254 -10.60 -21.21 4.31
CA TYR A 254 -9.31 -21.35 4.98
C TYR A 254 -8.62 -22.67 4.60
N LYS A 255 -7.30 -22.72 4.78
CA LYS A 255 -6.54 -23.97 4.62
C LYS A 255 -7.06 -25.03 5.59
N ASN A 256 -7.53 -26.17 5.05
CA ASN A 256 -8.09 -27.28 5.86
C ASN A 256 -9.21 -26.83 6.83
N GLY A 257 -9.92 -25.75 6.50
CA GLY A 257 -10.96 -25.20 7.37
C GLY A 257 -10.46 -24.48 8.62
N VAL A 258 -9.16 -24.27 8.76
CA VAL A 258 -8.55 -23.61 9.91
C VAL A 258 -8.30 -22.13 9.58
N PRO A 259 -8.97 -21.19 10.27
CA PRO A 259 -8.72 -19.77 10.06
C PRO A 259 -7.33 -19.36 10.54
N GLY A 260 -6.68 -18.48 9.79
CA GLY A 260 -5.50 -17.73 10.26
C GLY A 260 -5.90 -16.57 11.18
N ASN A 261 -4.91 -15.76 11.57
CA ASN A 261 -5.16 -14.60 12.44
C ASN A 261 -5.83 -13.44 11.68
N VAL A 262 -5.68 -13.38 10.36
CA VAL A 262 -6.25 -12.35 9.50
C VAL A 262 -7.39 -12.93 8.69
N ASP A 263 -8.55 -12.27 8.73
CA ASP A 263 -9.78 -12.73 8.04
C ASP A 263 -10.54 -11.58 7.36
N ILE A 264 -9.84 -10.55 6.93
CA ILE A 264 -10.42 -9.35 6.28
C ILE A 264 -11.18 -9.73 5.00
N ALA A 265 -10.68 -10.71 4.24
CA ALA A 265 -11.33 -11.19 3.01
C ALA A 265 -12.75 -11.74 3.22
N ASN A 266 -13.16 -12.05 4.45
CA ASN A 266 -14.52 -12.49 4.79
C ASN A 266 -15.38 -11.38 5.45
N THR A 267 -14.96 -10.12 5.35
CA THR A 267 -15.70 -8.96 5.85
C THR A 267 -16.27 -8.10 4.72
N LYS A 268 -17.10 -7.12 5.05
CA LYS A 268 -17.59 -6.11 4.08
C LYS A 268 -16.45 -5.24 3.53
N ALA A 269 -15.39 -5.05 4.31
CA ALA A 269 -14.22 -4.24 3.95
C ALA A 269 -13.11 -5.06 3.26
N ARG A 270 -13.42 -6.24 2.65
CA ARG A 270 -12.44 -7.07 1.96
C ARG A 270 -11.68 -6.36 0.85
N ILE A 271 -12.25 -5.29 0.30
CA ILE A 271 -11.65 -4.44 -0.72
C ILE A 271 -11.68 -3.01 -0.22
N ILE A 272 -10.56 -2.32 -0.38
CA ILE A 272 -10.47 -0.87 -0.32
C ILE A 272 -9.93 -0.40 -1.66
N LEU A 273 -10.52 0.66 -2.22
CA LEU A 273 -10.05 1.26 -3.46
C LEU A 273 -9.34 2.58 -3.19
N GLN A 274 -8.34 2.89 -4.01
CA GLN A 274 -7.63 4.16 -3.91
C GLN A 274 -7.27 4.74 -5.28
N THR A 275 -7.06 6.05 -5.33
CA THR A 275 -6.57 6.74 -6.52
C THR A 275 -6.11 8.16 -6.20
N PHE A 276 -5.13 8.66 -6.95
CA PHE A 276 -4.79 10.08 -7.03
C PHE A 276 -5.68 10.86 -8.01
N SER A 277 -6.40 10.15 -8.88
CA SER A 277 -7.19 10.75 -9.96
C SER A 277 -8.53 11.25 -9.46
N LEU A 278 -8.82 12.54 -9.68
CA LEU A 278 -10.14 13.13 -9.40
C LEU A 278 -11.25 12.39 -10.17
N GLY A 279 -11.02 12.14 -11.47
CA GLY A 279 -11.97 11.40 -12.31
C GLY A 279 -12.09 9.93 -11.90
N GLY A 280 -10.97 9.31 -11.48
CA GLY A 280 -10.92 7.94 -10.97
C GLY A 280 -11.79 7.79 -9.73
N LEU A 281 -11.70 8.73 -8.76
CA LEU A 281 -12.53 8.72 -7.56
C LEU A 281 -14.02 8.77 -7.88
N ILE A 282 -14.42 9.67 -8.78
CA ILE A 282 -15.82 9.79 -9.22
C ILE A 282 -16.32 8.49 -9.85
N ASN A 283 -15.53 7.92 -10.76
CA ASN A 283 -15.89 6.70 -11.48
C ASN A 283 -15.94 5.48 -10.55
N MET A 284 -14.97 5.32 -9.64
CA MET A 284 -14.99 4.26 -8.63
C MET A 284 -16.30 4.28 -7.82
N ASN A 285 -16.63 5.43 -7.24
CA ASN A 285 -17.80 5.55 -6.41
C ASN A 285 -19.11 5.36 -7.17
N LYS A 286 -19.12 5.69 -8.46
CA LYS A 286 -20.25 5.40 -9.37
C LYS A 286 -20.37 3.89 -9.63
N GLU A 287 -19.28 3.21 -10.01
CA GLU A 287 -19.30 1.77 -10.35
C GLU A 287 -19.58 0.90 -9.12
N PHE A 288 -19.01 1.23 -7.97
CA PHE A 288 -19.15 0.48 -6.73
C PHE A 288 -20.31 0.97 -5.83
N LYS A 289 -21.15 1.89 -6.32
CA LYS A 289 -22.35 2.38 -5.63
C LYS A 289 -22.09 2.93 -4.22
N ARG A 290 -20.88 3.44 -3.93
CA ARG A 290 -20.45 3.94 -2.62
C ARG A 290 -20.58 2.90 -1.48
N LYS A 291 -20.47 1.60 -1.79
CA LYS A 291 -20.66 0.50 -0.83
C LYS A 291 -19.37 -0.13 -0.32
N ILE A 292 -18.23 0.37 -0.75
CA ILE A 292 -16.91 -0.08 -0.30
C ILE A 292 -16.04 1.11 0.10
N PRO A 293 -15.09 0.91 1.01
CA PRO A 293 -14.17 1.97 1.40
C PRO A 293 -13.38 2.48 0.18
N THR A 294 -13.32 3.81 0.05
CA THR A 294 -12.59 4.47 -1.03
C THR A 294 -11.69 5.55 -0.45
N LEU A 295 -10.42 5.48 -0.79
CA LEU A 295 -9.38 6.41 -0.37
C LEU A 295 -9.06 7.40 -1.49
N PHE A 296 -9.03 8.69 -1.18
CA PHE A 296 -8.44 9.70 -2.04
C PHE A 296 -6.98 9.94 -1.62
N LEU A 297 -6.05 9.57 -2.50
CA LEU A 297 -4.62 9.75 -2.27
C LEU A 297 -4.23 11.22 -2.47
N MET A 298 -3.41 11.74 -1.58
CA MET A 298 -2.92 13.12 -1.62
C MET A 298 -1.41 13.16 -1.43
N TYR A 299 -0.77 14.04 -2.18
CA TYR A 299 0.59 14.52 -1.93
C TYR A 299 0.61 16.04 -2.06
N ASP A 300 1.54 16.67 -1.35
CA ASP A 300 1.66 18.13 -1.36
C ASP A 300 2.85 18.55 -2.22
N ILE A 301 2.57 19.09 -3.41
CA ILE A 301 3.61 19.57 -4.33
C ILE A 301 4.05 21.01 -4.01
N THR A 302 3.15 21.80 -3.41
CA THR A 302 3.29 23.27 -3.35
C THR A 302 3.04 23.88 -1.98
N ASN A 303 3.21 23.14 -0.89
CA ASN A 303 2.84 23.61 0.44
C ASN A 303 1.36 24.04 0.52
N SER A 304 0.46 23.08 0.59
CA SER A 304 -0.98 23.34 0.68
C SER A 304 -1.28 24.34 1.79
N THR A 305 -2.10 25.32 1.49
CA THR A 305 -2.69 26.19 2.51
C THR A 305 -3.84 25.44 3.18
N PRO A 306 -4.26 25.82 4.39
CA PRO A 306 -5.46 25.25 5.01
C PRO A 306 -6.70 25.33 4.11
N ALA A 307 -6.88 26.41 3.36
CA ALA A 307 -7.98 26.55 2.41
C ALA A 307 -7.91 25.51 1.28
N SER A 308 -6.77 25.41 0.59
CA SER A 308 -6.62 24.44 -0.51
C SER A 308 -6.67 22.99 -0.03
N TYR A 309 -6.26 22.72 1.20
CA TYR A 309 -6.36 21.39 1.79
C TYR A 309 -7.81 21.03 2.12
N ALA A 310 -8.58 21.98 2.68
CA ALA A 310 -10.00 21.82 2.93
C ALA A 310 -10.79 21.57 1.63
N GLU A 311 -10.47 22.29 0.54
CA GLU A 311 -11.09 22.08 -0.77
C GLU A 311 -10.88 20.65 -1.28
N LYS A 312 -9.66 20.09 -1.13
CA LYS A 312 -9.37 18.70 -1.51
C LYS A 312 -10.16 17.70 -0.66
N ILE A 313 -10.26 17.93 0.65
CA ILE A 313 -11.07 17.09 1.55
C ILE A 313 -12.54 17.16 1.16
N ASN A 314 -13.09 18.35 0.94
CA ASN A 314 -14.48 18.54 0.54
C ASN A 314 -14.78 17.85 -0.79
N PHE A 315 -13.87 17.98 -1.77
CA PHE A 315 -13.97 17.25 -3.04
C PHE A 315 -14.04 15.72 -2.80
N ALA A 316 -13.18 15.20 -1.94
CA ALA A 316 -13.16 13.77 -1.63
C ALA A 316 -14.48 13.31 -0.99
N ILE A 317 -14.99 14.06 -0.02
CA ILE A 317 -16.28 13.78 0.64
C ILE A 317 -17.43 13.78 -0.35
N ASP A 318 -17.55 14.83 -1.16
CA ASP A 318 -18.65 14.99 -2.13
C ASP A 318 -18.67 13.86 -3.16
N ASN A 319 -17.49 13.32 -3.49
CA ASN A 319 -17.35 12.25 -4.45
C ASN A 319 -17.24 10.86 -3.80
N GLY A 320 -17.60 10.74 -2.51
CA GLY A 320 -17.86 9.46 -1.86
C GLY A 320 -16.66 8.82 -1.20
N ALA A 321 -15.50 9.47 -1.12
CA ALA A 321 -14.38 8.95 -0.36
C ALA A 321 -14.72 8.81 1.14
N THR A 322 -14.20 7.76 1.75
CA THR A 322 -14.36 7.47 3.18
C THR A 322 -13.05 7.65 3.94
N ALA A 323 -11.95 7.76 3.22
CA ALA A 323 -10.62 7.97 3.78
C ALA A 323 -9.79 8.93 2.92
N ILE A 324 -8.79 9.53 3.55
CA ILE A 324 -7.73 10.32 2.91
C ILE A 324 -6.39 9.58 3.09
N GLY A 325 -5.59 9.53 2.01
CA GLY A 325 -4.26 8.91 1.98
C GLY A 325 -3.15 9.94 1.79
N PRO A 326 -2.69 10.60 2.86
CA PRO A 326 -1.59 11.56 2.77
C PRO A 326 -0.23 10.86 2.85
N ASN A 327 0.81 11.44 2.20
CA ASN A 327 2.17 11.03 2.44
C ASN A 327 2.69 11.57 3.77
N ILE A 328 3.49 10.78 4.51
CA ILE A 328 3.95 11.14 5.86
C ILE A 328 5.31 11.82 5.89
N ASP A 329 6.17 11.54 4.93
CA ASP A 329 7.52 12.06 4.90
C ASP A 329 7.84 12.70 3.56
N TYR A 330 8.97 13.43 3.55
CA TYR A 330 9.53 13.96 2.32
C TYR A 330 9.91 12.84 1.38
N ILE A 331 9.15 12.70 0.32
CA ILE A 331 9.52 11.92 -0.85
C ILE A 331 10.11 12.90 -1.85
N LYS A 332 11.20 12.55 -2.54
CA LYS A 332 11.94 13.42 -3.45
C LYS A 332 11.02 14.39 -4.24
N GLY A 333 11.03 15.66 -3.83
CA GLY A 333 10.20 16.72 -4.41
C GLY A 333 8.84 16.95 -3.74
N TYR A 334 8.43 16.14 -2.76
CA TYR A 334 7.13 16.24 -2.11
C TYR A 334 7.29 16.33 -0.58
N PRO A 335 6.91 17.45 0.06
CA PRO A 335 6.87 17.52 1.52
C PRO A 335 5.77 16.61 2.09
N THR A 336 5.81 16.36 3.39
CA THR A 336 4.71 15.63 4.07
C THR A 336 3.38 16.35 3.85
N SER A 337 2.31 15.60 3.66
CA SER A 337 0.93 16.11 3.62
C SER A 337 0.10 15.69 4.85
N LEU A 338 0.79 15.31 5.94
CA LEU A 338 0.17 14.97 7.21
C LEU A 338 0.85 15.70 8.39
N TYR A 339 0.92 17.02 8.31
CA TYR A 339 1.21 17.85 9.48
C TYR A 339 0.06 17.77 10.51
N PRO A 340 0.29 18.09 11.80
CA PRO A 340 -0.75 18.05 12.83
C PRO A 340 -2.06 18.73 12.43
N TRP A 341 -2.02 19.91 11.83
CA TRP A 341 -3.20 20.64 11.40
C TRP A 341 -3.95 19.94 10.24
N GLN A 342 -3.22 19.23 9.36
CA GLN A 342 -3.82 18.46 8.25
C GLN A 342 -4.56 17.24 8.80
N GLY A 343 -3.91 16.48 9.68
CA GLY A 343 -4.55 15.35 10.36
C GLY A 343 -5.79 15.77 11.16
N ASP A 344 -5.71 16.87 11.91
CA ASP A 344 -6.83 17.45 12.64
C ASP A 344 -8.00 17.83 11.71
N MET A 345 -7.68 18.42 10.56
CA MET A 345 -8.69 18.79 9.57
C MET A 345 -9.42 17.57 9.01
N ILE A 346 -8.71 16.49 8.66
CA ILE A 346 -9.34 15.25 8.20
C ILE A 346 -10.21 14.66 9.32
N ARG A 347 -9.69 14.57 10.55
CA ARG A 347 -10.42 14.00 11.69
C ARG A 347 -11.71 14.72 12.03
N ARG A 348 -11.76 16.03 11.84
CA ARG A 348 -12.99 16.80 12.07
C ARG A 348 -14.13 16.41 11.11
N THR A 349 -13.82 15.86 9.94
CA THR A 349 -14.84 15.34 9.02
C THR A 349 -15.36 13.96 9.42
N GLY A 350 -14.62 13.21 10.22
CA GLY A 350 -14.90 11.82 10.54
C GLY A 350 -14.34 10.82 9.54
N MET A 351 -13.57 11.25 8.52
CA MET A 351 -12.88 10.35 7.59
C MET A 351 -11.73 9.61 8.25
N ASP A 352 -11.43 8.43 7.73
CA ASP A 352 -10.24 7.68 8.08
C ASP A 352 -8.99 8.27 7.42
N ILE A 353 -7.82 7.99 8.01
CA ILE A 353 -6.52 8.35 7.47
C ILE A 353 -5.71 7.07 7.25
N HIS A 354 -5.43 6.73 5.99
CA HIS A 354 -4.51 5.67 5.63
C HIS A 354 -3.29 6.30 4.94
N ALA A 355 -2.23 6.49 5.72
CA ALA A 355 -1.07 7.26 5.25
C ALA A 355 0.05 6.37 4.66
N TRP A 356 0.87 6.94 3.79
CA TRP A 356 1.93 6.26 3.05
C TRP A 356 3.24 7.09 3.02
N THR A 357 4.44 6.47 3.06
CA THR A 357 4.75 5.07 3.28
C THR A 357 5.59 4.93 4.53
N PHE A 358 5.22 4.01 5.42
CA PHE A 358 5.90 3.76 6.69
C PHE A 358 7.02 2.74 6.48
N ASN A 359 8.26 3.10 6.80
CA ASN A 359 9.44 2.25 6.61
C ASN A 359 10.29 2.10 7.86
N THR A 360 10.02 2.87 8.91
CA THR A 360 10.77 2.83 10.14
C THR A 360 9.87 2.82 11.37
N GLN A 361 10.41 2.32 12.49
CA GLN A 361 9.71 2.30 13.76
C GLN A 361 9.40 3.71 14.28
N GLU A 362 10.29 4.68 14.01
CA GLU A 362 10.11 6.07 14.39
C GLU A 362 8.91 6.70 13.67
N GLN A 363 8.69 6.36 12.40
CA GLN A 363 7.51 6.81 11.66
C GLN A 363 6.23 6.28 12.30
N PHE A 364 6.19 4.98 12.66
CA PHE A 364 5.06 4.42 13.37
C PHE A 364 4.84 5.11 14.73
N LEU A 365 5.88 5.32 15.52
CA LEU A 365 5.80 6.04 16.80
C LEU A 365 5.25 7.45 16.60
N LYS A 366 5.72 8.15 15.58
CA LYS A 366 5.30 9.53 15.29
C LYS A 366 3.81 9.63 14.97
N TYR A 367 3.26 8.71 14.19
CA TYR A 367 1.91 8.84 13.63
C TYR A 367 0.85 7.93 14.26
N THR A 368 1.23 6.95 15.09
CA THR A 368 0.29 5.98 15.67
C THR A 368 0.34 5.90 17.21
N GLY A 369 1.34 6.46 17.85
CA GLY A 369 1.62 6.23 19.26
C GLY A 369 1.29 7.38 20.21
N PRO A 370 2.12 8.42 20.31
CA PRO A 370 2.06 9.39 21.42
C PRO A 370 0.94 10.42 21.33
N TRP A 371 0.05 10.30 20.38
CA TRP A 371 -1.05 11.24 20.13
C TRP A 371 -2.16 11.21 21.18
N CYS A 372 -2.14 10.20 22.01
CA CYS A 372 -3.07 10.03 23.11
C CYS A 372 -2.55 10.64 24.42
N ASP A 373 -1.88 11.79 24.37
CA ASP A 373 -1.46 12.51 25.58
C ASP A 373 -2.66 13.22 26.22
N PRO A 374 -3.23 12.69 27.34
CA PRO A 374 -4.39 13.30 27.98
C PRO A 374 -4.09 14.66 28.59
N LYS A 375 -2.81 15.09 28.67
CA LYS A 375 -2.41 16.40 29.18
C LYS A 375 -2.45 17.48 28.10
N LYS A 376 -2.57 17.12 26.85
CA LYS A 376 -2.76 18.07 25.74
C LYS A 376 -4.24 18.17 25.43
N GLU A 377 -4.80 19.37 25.54
CA GLU A 377 -6.19 19.66 25.17
C GLU A 377 -6.44 19.14 23.73
N GLY A 378 -7.42 18.24 23.58
CA GLY A 378 -7.70 17.55 22.32
C GLY A 378 -6.69 16.49 21.90
N GLY A 379 -5.69 16.14 22.71
CA GLY A 379 -4.68 15.13 22.42
C GLY A 379 -5.22 13.69 22.44
N ALA A 380 -6.27 13.46 23.21
CA ALA A 380 -6.82 12.12 23.47
C ALA A 380 -7.47 11.44 22.26
N ASP A 381 -7.91 12.20 21.26
CA ASP A 381 -8.62 11.68 20.09
C ASP A 381 -7.76 11.72 18.80
N LYS A 382 -6.47 12.03 18.92
CA LYS A 382 -5.57 12.27 17.78
C LYS A 382 -4.65 11.09 17.49
N ASN A 383 -5.23 9.96 17.17
CA ASN A 383 -4.53 8.99 16.35
C ASN A 383 -4.62 9.48 14.89
N TYR A 384 -3.49 9.88 14.29
CA TYR A 384 -3.52 10.43 12.93
C TYR A 384 -3.70 9.39 11.86
N VAL A 385 -3.44 8.11 12.11
CA VAL A 385 -3.60 7.08 11.09
C VAL A 385 -4.46 5.93 11.58
N ASP A 386 -5.39 5.51 10.75
CA ASP A 386 -6.19 4.29 10.88
C ASP A 386 -5.61 3.16 10.07
N GLY A 387 -4.75 3.48 9.10
CA GLY A 387 -4.06 2.52 8.27
C GLY A 387 -2.68 3.03 7.84
N ALA A 388 -1.72 2.13 7.76
CA ALA A 388 -0.35 2.43 7.38
C ALA A 388 0.07 1.57 6.18
N PHE A 389 0.34 2.22 5.05
CA PHE A 389 1.05 1.57 3.94
C PHE A 389 2.51 1.41 4.33
N THR A 390 3.05 0.21 4.18
CA THR A 390 4.42 -0.08 4.55
C THR A 390 5.11 -1.02 3.57
N ASN A 391 6.36 -0.70 3.25
CA ASN A 391 7.23 -1.60 2.50
C ASN A 391 7.73 -2.76 3.38
N HIS A 392 7.61 -2.59 4.71
CA HIS A 392 8.03 -3.53 5.75
C HIS A 392 6.83 -4.03 6.57
N ALA A 393 6.01 -4.91 6.00
CA ALA A 393 4.83 -5.43 6.70
C ALA A 393 5.18 -6.14 8.02
N ASP A 394 6.31 -6.85 8.08
CA ASP A 394 6.85 -7.49 9.27
C ASP A 394 7.22 -6.49 10.38
N LEU A 395 7.84 -5.37 10.01
CA LEU A 395 8.18 -4.30 10.95
C LEU A 395 6.90 -3.68 11.54
N ALA A 396 5.90 -3.41 10.69
CA ALA A 396 4.63 -2.86 11.13
C ALA A 396 3.89 -3.79 12.10
N ILE A 397 3.81 -5.08 11.76
CA ILE A 397 3.19 -6.10 12.62
C ILE A 397 3.93 -6.21 13.95
N ASN A 398 5.27 -6.23 13.93
CA ASN A 398 6.08 -6.22 15.15
C ASN A 398 5.87 -4.97 15.99
N PHE A 399 5.76 -3.81 15.35
CA PHE A 399 5.51 -2.57 16.07
C PHE A 399 4.22 -2.67 16.88
N TYR A 400 3.12 -3.07 16.27
CA TYR A 400 1.84 -3.21 16.95
C TYR A 400 1.86 -4.31 18.01
N ARG A 401 2.56 -5.43 17.78
CA ARG A 401 2.58 -6.58 18.65
C ARG A 401 3.48 -6.43 19.88
N GLU A 402 4.70 -5.93 19.68
CA GLU A 402 5.75 -5.97 20.71
C GLU A 402 6.23 -4.59 21.14
N THR A 403 6.48 -3.71 20.18
CA THR A 403 7.08 -2.41 20.47
C THR A 403 6.11 -1.53 21.21
N LEU A 404 4.88 -1.47 20.77
CA LEU A 404 3.85 -0.66 21.41
C LEU A 404 3.54 -1.20 22.82
N GLU A 405 3.44 -2.52 23.01
CA GLU A 405 3.31 -3.12 24.34
C GLU A 405 4.55 -2.83 25.21
N GLY A 406 5.74 -2.87 24.65
CA GLY A 406 6.98 -2.53 25.36
C GLY A 406 7.00 -1.07 25.83
N TYR A 407 6.50 -0.13 25.03
CA TYR A 407 6.34 1.27 25.45
C TYR A 407 5.31 1.42 26.56
N LEU A 408 4.20 0.72 26.48
CA LEU A 408 3.16 0.72 27.50
C LEU A 408 3.66 0.15 28.82
N ALA A 409 4.43 -0.94 28.78
CA ALA A 409 5.04 -1.58 29.96
C ALA A 409 6.04 -0.65 30.66
N LYS A 410 6.70 0.26 29.95
CA LYS A 410 7.64 1.26 30.50
C LYS A 410 6.94 2.48 31.16
N GLY A 411 5.65 2.44 31.35
CA GLY A 411 4.92 3.51 32.05
C GLY A 411 4.42 4.64 31.17
N LEU A 412 4.45 4.47 29.86
CA LEU A 412 3.76 5.37 28.94
C LEU A 412 2.24 5.14 29.01
N ASN A 413 1.71 5.21 30.25
CA ASN A 413 0.34 4.82 30.62
C ASN A 413 -0.77 5.71 30.01
N TYR A 414 -0.41 6.80 29.36
CA TYR A 414 -1.40 7.67 28.71
C TYR A 414 -2.15 6.99 27.57
N PHE A 415 -1.60 5.93 27.01
CA PHE A 415 -2.31 5.11 26.02
C PHE A 415 -3.47 4.30 26.62
N ARG A 416 -3.40 3.96 27.92
CA ARG A 416 -4.41 3.15 28.59
C ARG A 416 -5.48 3.97 29.33
N SER A 417 -5.23 5.23 29.62
CA SER A 417 -6.12 6.04 30.45
C SER A 417 -7.34 6.55 29.69
N ASN A 418 -7.38 6.43 28.38
CA ASN A 418 -8.48 6.86 27.56
C ASN A 418 -8.93 5.71 26.64
N ALA A 419 -10.14 5.20 26.86
CA ALA A 419 -10.73 4.12 26.06
C ALA A 419 -10.89 4.48 24.56
N LYS A 420 -10.88 5.77 24.23
CA LYS A 420 -10.91 6.26 22.85
C LYS A 420 -9.55 6.23 22.15
N CYS A 421 -8.46 6.18 22.93
CA CYS A 421 -7.12 5.93 22.45
C CYS A 421 -6.84 4.42 22.42
N GLY A 422 -7.86 3.62 22.15
CA GLY A 422 -7.70 2.19 22.10
C GLY A 422 -6.51 1.84 21.20
N LEU A 423 -5.50 1.20 21.81
CA LEU A 423 -4.70 0.29 21.03
C LEU A 423 -5.67 -0.48 20.18
N PRO A 424 -5.38 -0.69 18.89
CA PRO A 424 -6.17 -1.60 18.11
C PRO A 424 -6.43 -2.83 18.98
N ASP A 425 -7.66 -3.34 18.95
CA ASP A 425 -7.93 -4.69 19.42
C ASP A 425 -6.97 -5.59 18.63
N ASN A 426 -5.80 -5.56 19.00
CA ASN A 426 -4.60 -6.30 18.76
C ASN A 426 -4.72 -7.35 17.65
N LEU A 427 -5.03 -6.88 16.44
CA LEU A 427 -5.10 -7.70 15.23
C LEU A 427 -3.85 -8.59 15.10
N HIS A 428 -2.71 -8.13 15.60
CA HIS A 428 -1.44 -8.81 15.43
C HIS A 428 -0.86 -9.48 16.68
N LYS A 429 -1.52 -9.41 17.84
CA LYS A 429 -1.03 -9.95 19.11
C LYS A 429 -0.56 -11.40 19.02
N ASN A 430 -1.24 -12.20 18.25
CA ASN A 430 -0.98 -13.63 18.09
C ASN A 430 -0.38 -13.98 16.73
N THR A 431 -0.12 -13.00 15.87
CA THR A 431 0.48 -13.26 14.56
C THR A 431 1.94 -13.65 14.76
N PRO A 432 2.35 -14.88 14.43
CA PRO A 432 3.75 -15.28 14.56
C PRO A 432 4.60 -14.46 13.59
N VAL A 433 5.69 -13.87 14.09
CA VAL A 433 6.69 -13.25 13.22
C VAL A 433 7.42 -14.37 12.49
N LYS A 434 7.33 -14.34 11.18
CA LYS A 434 8.08 -15.22 10.29
C LYS A 434 9.18 -14.42 9.60
N THR A 435 10.32 -15.05 9.39
CA THR A 435 11.36 -14.47 8.54
C THR A 435 10.95 -14.57 7.08
N ALA A 436 11.48 -13.70 6.23
CA ALA A 436 11.28 -13.81 4.79
C ALA A 436 11.68 -15.21 4.27
N GLN A 437 12.73 -15.82 4.81
CA GLN A 437 13.16 -17.18 4.48
C GLN A 437 12.06 -18.21 4.73
N GLN A 438 11.34 -18.13 5.86
CA GLN A 438 10.27 -19.09 6.22
C GLN A 438 9.01 -18.98 5.35
N VAL A 439 8.89 -17.96 4.55
CA VAL A 439 7.68 -17.65 3.79
C VAL A 439 7.91 -17.69 2.28
N LEU A 440 9.13 -17.37 1.82
CA LEU A 440 9.48 -17.26 0.40
C LEU A 440 10.22 -18.49 -0.16
N ASP A 441 10.64 -19.40 0.69
CA ASP A 441 11.22 -20.69 0.28
C ASP A 441 10.10 -21.73 0.26
#